data_ce0bbfdc3dd5023ae69a585adb30f676
#
_entry.id   ce0bbfdc3dd5023ae69a585adb30f676
#
_cell.length_a   1.000
_cell.length_b   1.000
_cell.length_c   1.000
_cell.angle_alpha   90.00
_cell.angle_beta   90.00
_cell.angle_gamma   90.00
#
_symmetry.space_group_name_H-M   'P 1'
#
loop_
_entity.id
_entity.type
_entity.pdbx_description
1 polymer ?
#
loop_
_entity_poly.entity_id
_entity_poly.type
_entity_poly.pdbx_seq_one_letter_code
_entity_poly.pdbx_strand_id
1 'polypeptide(L)'
;MDSNAFSSPINSSVQENLIKVIGIGSGGCDIVRFIRQARLENISFATYDANIIALDKYEDISIEIQFSKILFIIAYMDEVIGMETIPVIARVAKDLNVTTVGILIIPPSYDTTDGKILEQNKSIKNVMQYTDSLQIIHGKSIVSSLGADFNIQNIINQHVLTIIGDIVNIITRNNMVAMDFVDINWALKGGGLGFVSSGIGKGRKRIENAIQDALKLPLCDGLDISEAKRLLLNFTYGKEENVSLLKDMDTIKHFIETMSLVETTFGFERGSNNISENAVKVTVVASGFEKNEK
;
A
#
# COMPACT_ATOMS: atom_id res chain seq x y z
N MET A 1 -51.86 -33.98 -8.49
CA MET A 1 -51.54 -33.65 -7.09
C MET A 1 -50.10 -33.11 -7.12
N ASP A 2 -50.06 -31.83 -7.06
CA ASP A 2 -48.87 -31.03 -7.26
C ASP A 2 -47.94 -31.06 -6.09
N SER A 3 -46.65 -31.19 -6.34
CA SER A 3 -45.64 -30.82 -5.38
C SER A 3 -44.49 -30.11 -6.11
N ASN A 4 -44.71 -28.82 -6.40
CA ASN A 4 -43.69 -27.86 -6.74
C ASN A 4 -42.90 -27.49 -5.48
N ALA A 5 -41.78 -28.11 -5.31
CA ALA A 5 -40.76 -27.62 -4.38
C ALA A 5 -39.93 -26.57 -5.11
N PHE A 6 -40.28 -25.30 -4.91
CA PHE A 6 -39.45 -24.16 -5.27
C PHE A 6 -38.17 -24.21 -4.41
N SER A 7 -37.08 -24.65 -5.01
CA SER A 7 -35.74 -24.40 -4.47
C SER A 7 -35.40 -22.93 -4.70
N SER A 8 -35.47 -22.14 -3.65
CA SER A 8 -34.94 -20.79 -3.62
C SER A 8 -33.45 -20.82 -4.00
N PRO A 9 -32.98 -19.94 -4.89
CA PRO A 9 -31.55 -19.85 -5.12
C PRO A 9 -30.90 -19.33 -3.84
N ILE A 10 -29.98 -20.10 -3.31
CA ILE A 10 -29.07 -19.66 -2.26
C ILE A 10 -28.17 -18.59 -2.89
N ASN A 11 -28.62 -17.33 -2.80
CA ASN A 11 -27.83 -16.17 -3.14
C ASN A 11 -26.93 -15.88 -1.93
N SER A 12 -25.96 -16.73 -1.67
CA SER A 12 -24.79 -16.37 -0.89
C SER A 12 -23.83 -15.66 -1.83
N SER A 13 -24.01 -14.35 -1.98
CA SER A 13 -22.93 -13.48 -2.45
C SER A 13 -21.81 -13.58 -1.40
N VAL A 14 -20.91 -14.52 -1.60
CA VAL A 14 -19.60 -14.50 -0.95
C VAL A 14 -18.97 -13.21 -1.46
N GLN A 15 -18.99 -12.18 -0.64
CA GLN A 15 -18.32 -10.92 -0.91
C GLN A 15 -16.84 -11.27 -0.93
N GLU A 16 -16.27 -11.43 -2.14
CA GLU A 16 -14.84 -11.73 -2.30
C GLU A 16 -14.05 -10.56 -1.73
N ASN A 17 -13.47 -10.76 -0.56
CA ASN A 17 -12.56 -9.80 0.02
C ASN A 17 -11.27 -9.82 -0.80
N LEU A 18 -11.19 -8.92 -1.77
CA LEU A 18 -10.07 -8.83 -2.72
C LEU A 18 -8.73 -8.52 -2.05
N ILE A 19 -8.79 -7.91 -0.86
CA ILE A 19 -7.62 -7.46 -0.13
C ILE A 19 -7.61 -8.07 1.27
N LYS A 20 -6.46 -8.63 1.63
CA LYS A 20 -6.17 -9.12 2.97
C LYS A 20 -5.09 -8.27 3.62
N VAL A 21 -5.26 -7.94 4.90
CA VAL A 21 -4.24 -7.25 5.71
C VAL A 21 -3.90 -8.10 6.91
N ILE A 22 -2.63 -8.43 7.03
CA ILE A 22 -2.09 -9.23 8.13
C ILE A 22 -1.13 -8.36 8.95
N GLY A 23 -1.39 -8.27 10.26
CA GLY A 23 -0.47 -7.67 11.22
C GLY A 23 0.31 -8.74 11.97
N ILE A 24 1.62 -8.60 12.06
CA ILE A 24 2.51 -9.54 12.73
C ILE A 24 3.21 -8.85 13.88
N GLY A 25 3.27 -9.52 15.02
CA GLY A 25 3.81 -8.97 16.25
C GLY A 25 2.87 -7.96 16.91
N SER A 26 3.27 -7.40 18.04
CA SER A 26 2.43 -6.47 18.80
C SER A 26 2.13 -5.19 18.02
N GLY A 27 3.17 -4.59 17.44
CA GLY A 27 3.04 -3.35 16.68
C GLY A 27 2.24 -3.51 15.40
N GLY A 28 2.47 -4.57 14.62
CA GLY A 28 1.70 -4.88 13.42
C GLY A 28 0.22 -5.15 13.73
N CYS A 29 -0.06 -5.88 14.81
CA CYS A 29 -1.43 -6.13 15.27
C CYS A 29 -2.14 -4.84 15.70
N ASP A 30 -1.46 -3.91 16.36
CA ASP A 30 -2.03 -2.63 16.77
C ASP A 30 -2.41 -1.77 15.57
N ILE A 31 -1.57 -1.72 14.53
CA ILE A 31 -1.89 -1.04 13.27
C ILE A 31 -3.14 -1.66 12.63
N VAL A 32 -3.22 -2.98 12.55
CA VAL A 32 -4.40 -3.66 11.98
C VAL A 32 -5.67 -3.35 12.78
N ARG A 33 -5.59 -3.33 14.12
CA ARG A 33 -6.73 -2.92 14.97
C ARG A 33 -7.18 -1.49 14.68
N PHE A 34 -6.22 -0.57 14.46
CA PHE A 34 -6.50 0.81 14.09
C PHE A 34 -7.19 0.90 12.72
N ILE A 35 -6.66 0.23 11.69
CA ILE A 35 -7.22 0.26 10.32
C ILE A 35 -8.63 -0.32 10.30
N ARG A 36 -8.89 -1.37 11.07
CA ARG A 36 -10.23 -2.00 11.17
C ARG A 36 -11.31 -1.01 11.61
N GLN A 37 -10.96 0.01 12.41
CA GLN A 37 -11.91 1.04 12.87
C GLN A 37 -12.38 1.96 11.71
N ALA A 38 -11.60 2.07 10.64
CA ALA A 38 -11.95 2.88 9.47
C ALA A 38 -13.05 2.25 8.59
N ARG A 39 -13.43 0.98 8.85
CA ARG A 39 -14.50 0.25 8.16
C ARG A 39 -14.39 0.27 6.63
N LEU A 40 -13.18 0.05 6.12
CA LEU A 40 -12.94 -0.09 4.69
C LEU A 40 -13.72 -1.31 4.15
N GLU A 41 -14.31 -1.16 2.97
CA GLU A 41 -15.07 -2.22 2.30
C GLU A 41 -14.13 -3.16 1.50
N ASN A 42 -14.56 -4.39 1.24
CA ASN A 42 -13.85 -5.40 0.45
C ASN A 42 -12.44 -5.76 0.96
N ILE A 43 -12.25 -5.66 2.27
CA ILE A 43 -11.00 -5.96 2.95
C ILE A 43 -11.22 -6.90 4.12
N SER A 44 -10.36 -7.87 4.29
CA SER A 44 -10.33 -8.75 5.44
C SER A 44 -9.05 -8.60 6.24
N PHE A 45 -9.08 -8.96 7.51
CA PHE A 45 -7.98 -8.72 8.44
C PHE A 45 -7.63 -9.98 9.21
N ALA A 46 -6.34 -10.20 9.44
CA ALA A 46 -5.82 -11.17 10.40
C ALA A 46 -4.71 -10.55 11.26
N THR A 47 -4.49 -11.13 12.42
CA THR A 47 -3.42 -10.70 13.33
C THR A 47 -2.72 -11.91 13.89
N TYR A 48 -1.40 -11.88 13.89
CA TYR A 48 -0.55 -12.94 14.39
C TYR A 48 0.37 -12.39 15.46
N ASP A 49 -0.04 -12.55 16.71
CA ASP A 49 0.73 -12.20 17.89
C ASP A 49 1.41 -13.46 18.41
N ALA A 50 2.71 -13.43 18.65
CA ALA A 50 3.60 -14.47 19.14
C ALA A 50 3.38 -15.94 18.69
N ASN A 51 4.47 -16.58 18.21
CA ASN A 51 4.65 -18.04 18.05
C ASN A 51 3.90 -18.77 16.90
N ILE A 52 3.82 -18.18 15.70
CA ILE A 52 3.26 -18.85 14.52
C ILE A 52 4.33 -19.53 13.63
N ILE A 53 5.56 -19.59 14.05
CA ILE A 53 6.67 -20.22 13.30
C ILE A 53 6.60 -21.75 13.29
N ALA A 54 5.46 -22.36 13.59
CA ALA A 54 5.29 -23.79 13.39
C ALA A 54 4.92 -24.03 11.91
N LEU A 55 5.74 -24.80 11.21
CA LEU A 55 5.50 -25.30 9.84
C LEU A 55 4.11 -25.96 9.66
N ASP A 56 3.44 -26.29 10.74
CA ASP A 56 2.10 -26.89 10.78
C ASP A 56 0.96 -25.93 10.40
N LYS A 57 1.25 -24.64 10.18
CA LYS A 57 0.24 -23.61 9.87
C LYS A 57 0.18 -23.18 8.41
N TYR A 58 0.92 -23.82 7.51
CA TYR A 58 0.85 -23.52 6.09
C TYR A 58 -0.58 -23.61 5.56
N GLU A 59 -1.31 -24.68 5.95
CA GLU A 59 -2.71 -24.88 5.55
C GLU A 59 -3.62 -23.79 6.10
N ASP A 60 -3.47 -23.39 7.36
CA ASP A 60 -4.27 -22.34 7.99
C ASP A 60 -4.06 -20.99 7.29
N ILE A 61 -2.80 -20.63 7.03
CA ILE A 61 -2.46 -19.40 6.30
C ILE A 61 -3.03 -19.47 4.88
N SER A 62 -2.89 -20.62 4.21
CA SER A 62 -3.40 -20.83 2.85
C SER A 62 -4.92 -20.62 2.79
N ILE A 63 -5.67 -21.22 3.71
CA ILE A 63 -7.13 -21.03 3.82
C ILE A 63 -7.47 -19.56 4.04
N GLU A 64 -6.70 -18.85 4.85
CA GLU A 64 -6.94 -17.46 5.22
C GLU A 64 -6.77 -16.50 4.04
N ILE A 65 -5.82 -16.75 3.12
CA ILE A 65 -5.45 -15.83 2.05
C ILE A 65 -5.89 -16.27 0.64
N GLN A 66 -6.38 -17.51 0.45
CA GLN A 66 -6.65 -18.12 -0.86
C GLN A 66 -7.60 -17.34 -1.78
N PHE A 67 -8.52 -16.57 -1.22
CA PHE A 67 -9.48 -15.76 -1.98
C PHE A 67 -9.04 -14.31 -2.17
N SER A 68 -7.87 -13.95 -1.64
CA SER A 68 -7.34 -12.59 -1.77
C SER A 68 -6.55 -12.44 -3.07
N LYS A 69 -6.57 -11.25 -3.64
CA LYS A 69 -5.74 -10.87 -4.80
C LYS A 69 -4.51 -10.09 -4.37
N ILE A 70 -4.64 -9.29 -3.31
CA ILE A 70 -3.54 -8.54 -2.70
C ILE A 70 -3.49 -8.85 -1.21
N LEU A 71 -2.28 -9.07 -0.73
CA LEU A 71 -1.96 -9.28 0.68
C LEU A 71 -1.00 -8.20 1.18
N PHE A 72 -1.44 -7.40 2.14
CA PHE A 72 -0.56 -6.52 2.91
C PHE A 72 -0.08 -7.24 4.16
N ILE A 73 1.22 -7.22 4.41
CA ILE A 73 1.85 -7.79 5.60
C ILE A 73 2.57 -6.67 6.35
N ILE A 74 2.12 -6.38 7.56
CA ILE A 74 2.60 -5.26 8.38
C ILE A 74 3.37 -5.79 9.58
N ALA A 75 4.61 -5.34 9.76
CA ALA A 75 5.42 -5.71 10.90
C ALA A 75 6.40 -4.58 11.28
N TYR A 76 6.87 -4.64 12.53
CA TYR A 76 7.97 -3.81 13.02
C TYR A 76 9.29 -4.55 12.94
N MET A 77 10.34 -3.81 12.60
CA MET A 77 11.69 -4.38 12.40
C MET A 77 12.37 -4.82 13.70
N ASP A 78 12.05 -4.20 14.82
CA ASP A 78 12.58 -4.57 16.14
C ASP A 78 11.89 -5.79 16.75
N GLU A 79 10.85 -6.30 16.12
CA GLU A 79 10.16 -7.53 16.52
C GLU A 79 10.66 -8.71 15.68
N VAL A 80 11.44 -9.62 16.29
CA VAL A 80 12.01 -10.81 15.63
C VAL A 80 10.92 -11.63 14.91
N ILE A 81 9.77 -11.79 15.54
CA ILE A 81 8.64 -12.55 14.99
C ILE A 81 8.18 -12.01 13.64
N GLY A 82 8.17 -10.67 13.46
CA GLY A 82 7.81 -10.04 12.19
C GLY A 82 8.75 -10.47 11.07
N MET A 83 10.05 -10.39 11.34
CA MET A 83 11.08 -10.65 10.35
C MET A 83 11.18 -12.10 9.92
N GLU A 84 10.85 -13.04 10.80
CA GLU A 84 10.84 -14.48 10.52
C GLU A 84 9.53 -14.95 9.87
N THR A 85 8.40 -14.32 10.19
CA THR A 85 7.08 -14.74 9.73
C THR A 85 6.71 -14.17 8.35
N ILE A 86 7.15 -12.94 8.02
CA ILE A 86 6.86 -12.34 6.70
C ILE A 86 7.28 -13.26 5.54
N PRO A 87 8.52 -13.82 5.50
CA PRO A 87 8.94 -14.71 4.42
C PRO A 87 8.06 -15.96 4.31
N VAL A 88 7.58 -16.51 5.43
CA VAL A 88 6.71 -17.70 5.43
C VAL A 88 5.36 -17.38 4.79
N ILE A 89 4.68 -16.33 5.25
CA ILE A 89 3.38 -15.91 4.72
C ILE A 89 3.50 -15.51 3.24
N ALA A 90 4.53 -14.76 2.89
CA ALA A 90 4.77 -14.32 1.51
C ALA A 90 5.03 -15.50 0.55
N ARG A 91 5.68 -16.56 1.02
CA ARG A 91 5.86 -17.79 0.23
C ARG A 91 4.52 -18.48 -0.03
N VAL A 92 3.66 -18.63 1.00
CA VAL A 92 2.31 -19.19 0.84
C VAL A 92 1.50 -18.35 -0.16
N ALA A 93 1.56 -17.03 -0.05
CA ALA A 93 0.89 -16.12 -0.97
C ALA A 93 1.38 -16.27 -2.41
N LYS A 94 2.69 -16.44 -2.61
CA LYS A 94 3.30 -16.68 -3.92
C LYS A 94 2.81 -17.98 -4.55
N ASP A 95 2.70 -19.06 -3.77
CA ASP A 95 2.19 -20.35 -4.23
C ASP A 95 0.72 -20.26 -4.65
N LEU A 96 -0.05 -19.37 -4.02
CA LEU A 96 -1.44 -19.06 -4.36
C LEU A 96 -1.59 -17.94 -5.41
N ASN A 97 -0.49 -17.42 -5.95
CA ASN A 97 -0.47 -16.29 -6.90
C ASN A 97 -1.14 -15.00 -6.36
N VAL A 98 -1.07 -14.79 -5.04
CA VAL A 98 -1.53 -13.58 -4.36
C VAL A 98 -0.40 -12.56 -4.34
N THR A 99 -0.67 -11.32 -4.79
CA THR A 99 0.34 -10.24 -4.79
C THR A 99 0.62 -9.76 -3.38
N THR A 100 1.89 -9.76 -2.97
CA THR A 100 2.31 -9.42 -1.61
C THR A 100 2.97 -8.05 -1.52
N VAL A 101 2.48 -7.24 -0.58
CA VAL A 101 3.08 -5.95 -0.22
C VAL A 101 3.50 -6.00 1.25
N GLY A 102 4.80 -6.00 1.48
CA GLY A 102 5.34 -5.84 2.83
C GLY A 102 5.33 -4.38 3.25
N ILE A 103 4.88 -4.08 4.45
CA ILE A 103 5.02 -2.76 5.10
C ILE A 103 5.83 -2.96 6.36
N LEU A 104 7.09 -2.55 6.30
CA LEU A 104 8.04 -2.73 7.39
C LEU A 104 8.30 -1.39 8.08
N ILE A 105 7.99 -1.32 9.38
CA ILE A 105 8.18 -0.13 10.18
C ILE A 105 9.49 -0.24 10.96
N ILE A 106 10.36 0.76 10.80
CA ILE A 106 11.57 0.92 11.60
C ILE A 106 11.25 1.97 12.66
N PRO A 107 11.10 1.60 13.95
CA PRO A 107 10.73 2.55 14.99
C PRO A 107 11.82 3.59 15.22
N PRO A 108 11.49 4.80 15.74
CA PRO A 108 12.48 5.84 16.00
C PRO A 108 13.57 5.41 17.00
N SER A 109 13.23 4.48 17.89
CA SER A 109 14.13 3.92 18.90
C SER A 109 15.12 2.89 18.37
N TYR A 110 14.98 2.47 17.07
CA TYR A 110 15.83 1.45 16.50
C TYR A 110 17.30 1.88 16.51
N ASP A 111 18.13 1.00 17.05
CA ASP A 111 19.59 1.24 17.14
C ASP A 111 20.21 1.28 15.73
N THR A 112 20.99 2.31 15.46
CA THR A 112 21.67 2.55 14.17
C THR A 112 23.19 2.43 14.28
N THR A 113 23.71 1.65 15.25
CA THR A 113 25.12 1.26 15.25
C THR A 113 25.46 0.41 14.03
N ASP A 114 26.72 0.44 13.56
CA ASP A 114 27.16 -0.22 12.32
C ASP A 114 26.77 -1.71 12.26
N GLY A 115 26.90 -2.43 13.39
CA GLY A 115 26.50 -3.83 13.47
C GLY A 115 25.00 -4.03 13.28
N LYS A 116 24.18 -3.16 13.85
CA LYS A 116 22.71 -3.21 13.71
C LYS A 116 22.23 -2.79 12.32
N ILE A 117 22.90 -1.85 11.68
CA ILE A 117 22.62 -1.47 10.29
C ILE A 117 22.88 -2.65 9.36
N LEU A 118 23.96 -3.41 9.56
CA LEU A 118 24.25 -4.59 8.76
C LEU A 118 23.18 -5.68 8.94
N GLU A 119 22.76 -5.94 10.16
CA GLU A 119 21.68 -6.88 10.49
C GLU A 119 20.35 -6.44 9.85
N GLN A 120 20.01 -5.17 9.98
CA GLN A 120 18.85 -4.54 9.34
C GLN A 120 18.85 -4.75 7.83
N ASN A 121 19.97 -4.47 7.17
CA ASN A 121 20.09 -4.64 5.73
C ASN A 121 19.91 -6.09 5.29
N LYS A 122 20.42 -7.06 6.05
CA LYS A 122 20.20 -8.48 5.78
C LYS A 122 18.74 -8.86 5.93
N SER A 123 18.08 -8.40 6.98
CA SER A 123 16.66 -8.68 7.23
C SER A 123 15.77 -8.08 6.15
N ILE A 124 16.02 -6.83 5.73
CA ILE A 124 15.30 -6.19 4.63
C ILE A 124 15.49 -7.00 3.33
N LYS A 125 16.73 -7.37 2.98
CA LYS A 125 17.01 -8.18 1.78
C LYS A 125 16.27 -9.52 1.83
N ASN A 126 16.21 -10.16 3.00
CA ASN A 126 15.47 -11.41 3.17
C ASN A 126 13.96 -11.21 2.90
N VAL A 127 13.33 -10.19 3.49
CA VAL A 127 11.91 -9.90 3.25
C VAL A 127 11.62 -9.58 1.77
N MET A 128 12.48 -8.76 1.13
CA MET A 128 12.36 -8.39 -0.29
C MET A 128 12.36 -9.57 -1.25
N GLN A 129 13.04 -10.66 -0.92
CA GLN A 129 13.10 -11.86 -1.80
C GLN A 129 11.75 -12.57 -1.92
N TYR A 130 10.89 -12.41 -0.93
CA TYR A 130 9.60 -13.12 -0.85
C TYR A 130 8.41 -12.22 -1.13
N THR A 131 8.54 -10.90 -1.02
CA THR A 131 7.46 -9.94 -1.28
C THR A 131 7.55 -9.38 -2.71
N ASP A 132 6.42 -9.10 -3.34
CA ASP A 132 6.36 -8.47 -4.67
C ASP A 132 6.75 -6.98 -4.58
N SER A 133 6.46 -6.33 -3.48
CA SER A 133 6.89 -4.96 -3.17
C SER A 133 7.09 -4.80 -1.66
N LEU A 134 8.11 -4.04 -1.27
CA LEU A 134 8.38 -3.74 0.14
C LEU A 134 8.44 -2.24 0.36
N GLN A 135 7.53 -1.72 1.15
CA GLN A 135 7.57 -0.35 1.66
C GLN A 135 8.19 -0.32 3.05
N ILE A 136 9.18 0.55 3.23
CA ILE A 136 9.84 0.78 4.52
C ILE A 136 9.41 2.14 5.06
N ILE A 137 8.97 2.18 6.31
CA ILE A 137 8.57 3.40 7.01
C ILE A 137 9.60 3.70 8.10
N HIS A 138 10.38 4.75 7.93
CA HIS A 138 11.42 5.15 8.87
C HIS A 138 10.87 6.12 9.93
N GLY A 139 10.66 5.65 11.15
CA GLY A 139 10.18 6.48 12.26
C GLY A 139 11.10 7.66 12.59
N LYS A 140 12.44 7.49 12.44
CA LYS A 140 13.41 8.60 12.64
C LYS A 140 13.19 9.73 11.63
N SER A 141 12.90 9.43 10.38
CA SER A 141 12.64 10.43 9.33
C SER A 141 11.37 11.23 9.63
N ILE A 142 10.33 10.57 10.19
CA ILE A 142 9.12 11.24 10.66
C ILE A 142 9.45 12.23 11.78
N VAL A 143 10.20 11.77 12.81
CA VAL A 143 10.62 12.63 13.93
C VAL A 143 11.45 13.82 13.44
N SER A 144 12.40 13.57 12.53
CA SER A 144 13.26 14.63 11.99
C SER A 144 12.49 15.68 11.19
N SER A 145 11.42 15.28 10.50
CA SER A 145 10.63 16.17 9.64
C SER A 145 9.56 16.96 10.41
N LEU A 146 8.94 16.35 11.42
CA LEU A 146 7.78 16.93 12.12
C LEU A 146 8.12 17.38 13.55
N GLY A 147 9.18 16.86 14.16
CA GLY A 147 9.53 17.09 15.55
C GLY A 147 9.07 15.98 16.49
N ALA A 148 9.67 15.93 17.68
CA ALA A 148 9.40 14.89 18.68
C ALA A 148 8.07 15.07 19.44
N ASP A 149 7.43 16.22 19.34
CA ASP A 149 6.18 16.53 20.06
C ASP A 149 4.95 15.86 19.43
N PHE A 150 5.09 15.28 18.24
CA PHE A 150 4.02 14.59 17.55
C PHE A 150 3.89 13.13 17.99
N ASN A 151 2.66 12.61 18.00
CA ASN A 151 2.41 11.19 18.21
C ASN A 151 2.82 10.40 16.96
N ILE A 152 4.06 9.95 16.93
CA ILE A 152 4.67 9.24 15.78
C ILE A 152 3.88 7.97 15.44
N GLN A 153 3.43 7.23 16.46
CA GLN A 153 2.62 6.02 16.24
C GLN A 153 1.32 6.34 15.49
N ASN A 154 0.64 7.43 15.87
CA ASN A 154 -0.58 7.83 15.16
C ASN A 154 -0.30 8.25 13.71
N ILE A 155 0.83 8.91 13.44
CA ILE A 155 1.24 9.27 12.08
C ILE A 155 1.51 8.01 11.24
N ILE A 156 2.22 7.03 11.77
CA ILE A 156 2.45 5.74 11.12
C ILE A 156 1.11 5.05 10.84
N ASN A 157 0.23 4.97 11.83
CA ASN A 157 -1.08 4.33 11.68
C ASN A 157 -1.92 4.98 10.58
N GLN A 158 -1.98 6.33 10.55
CA GLN A 158 -2.69 7.08 9.53
C GLN A 158 -2.08 6.90 8.14
N HIS A 159 -0.76 6.84 8.05
CA HIS A 159 -0.09 6.60 6.77
C HIS A 159 -0.38 5.21 6.22
N VAL A 160 -0.26 4.17 7.03
CA VAL A 160 -0.59 2.79 6.62
C VAL A 160 -2.07 2.68 6.24
N LEU A 161 -2.98 3.33 6.99
CA LEU A 161 -4.39 3.42 6.63
C LEU A 161 -4.59 4.08 5.25
N THR A 162 -3.85 5.17 4.97
CA THR A 162 -3.91 5.87 3.68
C THR A 162 -3.42 4.97 2.54
N ILE A 163 -2.28 4.29 2.70
CA ILE A 163 -1.74 3.35 1.71
C ILE A 163 -2.80 2.31 1.32
N ILE A 164 -3.34 1.63 2.33
CA ILE A 164 -4.29 0.54 2.09
C ILE A 164 -5.62 1.07 1.55
N GLY A 165 -6.13 2.16 2.11
CA GLY A 165 -7.38 2.79 1.68
C GLY A 165 -7.33 3.30 0.23
N ASP A 166 -6.19 3.82 -0.20
CA ASP A 166 -6.02 4.29 -1.57
C ASP A 166 -5.99 3.14 -2.58
N ILE A 167 -5.31 2.05 -2.26
CA ILE A 167 -5.32 0.83 -3.09
C ILE A 167 -6.73 0.23 -3.17
N VAL A 168 -7.44 0.15 -2.03
CA VAL A 168 -8.85 -0.28 -1.99
C VAL A 168 -9.72 0.58 -2.91
N ASN A 169 -9.59 1.91 -2.79
CA ASN A 169 -10.38 2.85 -3.58
C ASN A 169 -10.13 2.69 -5.09
N ILE A 170 -8.88 2.54 -5.52
CA ILE A 170 -8.54 2.37 -6.94
C ILE A 170 -9.19 1.10 -7.50
N ILE A 171 -9.20 0.01 -6.74
CA ILE A 171 -9.73 -1.29 -7.19
C ILE A 171 -11.26 -1.35 -7.16
N THR A 172 -11.90 -0.66 -6.19
CA THR A 172 -13.34 -0.85 -5.92
C THR A 172 -14.24 0.23 -6.49
N ARG A 173 -13.69 1.38 -6.87
CA ARG A 173 -14.49 2.48 -7.41
C ARG A 173 -14.58 2.46 -8.91
N ASN A 174 -15.72 2.97 -9.42
CA ASN A 174 -15.93 3.19 -10.86
C ASN A 174 -15.14 4.43 -11.30
N ASN A 175 -14.06 4.22 -12.01
CA ASN A 175 -13.16 5.25 -12.49
C ASN A 175 -13.56 5.73 -13.90
N MET A 176 -13.32 7.01 -14.23
CA MET A 176 -13.57 7.55 -15.59
C MET A 176 -12.59 6.98 -16.63
N VAL A 177 -11.32 6.86 -16.25
CA VAL A 177 -10.33 6.04 -16.93
C VAL A 177 -10.04 4.94 -15.94
N ALA A 178 -10.65 3.79 -16.18
CA ALA A 178 -10.66 2.70 -15.22
C ALA A 178 -9.25 2.19 -14.98
N MET A 179 -8.82 2.31 -13.74
CA MET A 179 -7.74 1.49 -13.20
C MET A 179 -8.37 0.35 -12.44
N ASP A 180 -7.83 -0.81 -12.60
CA ASP A 180 -8.34 -2.01 -11.95
C ASP A 180 -7.24 -2.75 -11.17
N PHE A 181 -7.59 -3.95 -10.72
CA PHE A 181 -6.64 -4.82 -10.05
C PHE A 181 -5.40 -5.13 -10.91
N VAL A 182 -5.55 -5.21 -12.24
CA VAL A 182 -4.44 -5.57 -13.14
C VAL A 182 -3.38 -4.47 -13.13
N ASP A 183 -3.79 -3.19 -13.16
CA ASP A 183 -2.89 -2.04 -13.10
C ASP A 183 -2.14 -1.97 -11.77
N ILE A 184 -2.86 -2.14 -10.67
CA ILE A 184 -2.25 -2.17 -9.32
C ILE A 184 -1.29 -3.34 -9.19
N ASN A 185 -1.70 -4.53 -9.64
CA ASN A 185 -0.85 -5.71 -9.62
C ASN A 185 0.42 -5.52 -10.45
N TRP A 186 0.28 -4.91 -11.64
CA TRP A 186 1.41 -4.56 -12.47
C TRP A 186 2.34 -3.57 -11.75
N ALA A 187 1.81 -2.51 -11.16
CA ALA A 187 2.62 -1.52 -10.45
C ALA A 187 3.35 -2.11 -9.23
N LEU A 188 2.69 -2.99 -8.46
CA LEU A 188 3.28 -3.59 -7.26
C LEU A 188 4.27 -4.71 -7.58
N LYS A 189 4.08 -5.48 -8.65
CA LYS A 189 4.97 -6.58 -9.06
C LYS A 189 6.29 -6.11 -9.70
N GLY A 190 6.67 -4.86 -9.52
CA GLY A 190 7.98 -4.35 -9.95
C GLY A 190 9.17 -4.98 -9.24
N GLY A 191 8.92 -5.59 -8.07
CA GLY A 191 9.94 -6.17 -7.20
C GLY A 191 10.71 -5.11 -6.40
N GLY A 192 11.46 -5.55 -5.40
CA GLY A 192 12.33 -4.67 -4.62
C GLY A 192 11.60 -3.71 -3.69
N LEU A 193 12.21 -2.55 -3.48
CA LEU A 193 11.58 -1.48 -2.73
C LEU A 193 10.50 -0.81 -3.56
N GLY A 194 9.46 -0.36 -2.88
CA GLY A 194 8.38 0.41 -3.45
C GLY A 194 7.74 1.32 -2.42
N PHE A 195 6.91 2.24 -2.87
CA PHE A 195 6.08 3.01 -1.96
C PHE A 195 4.70 3.30 -2.57
N VAL A 196 3.75 3.47 -1.68
CA VAL A 196 2.44 4.03 -1.97
C VAL A 196 2.29 5.28 -1.14
N SER A 197 1.96 6.37 -1.78
CA SER A 197 1.75 7.66 -1.11
C SER A 197 0.66 8.44 -1.81
N SER A 198 0.12 9.44 -1.14
CA SER A 198 -0.83 10.34 -1.77
C SER A 198 -0.63 11.79 -1.31
N GLY A 199 -0.98 12.71 -2.18
CA GLY A 199 -0.91 14.13 -1.91
C GLY A 199 -2.11 14.89 -2.46
N ILE A 200 -2.40 16.05 -1.90
CA ILE A 200 -3.52 16.91 -2.28
C ILE A 200 -3.01 18.25 -2.77
N GLY A 201 -3.38 18.61 -3.98
CA GLY A 201 -3.12 19.93 -4.55
C GLY A 201 -4.38 20.74 -4.77
N LYS A 202 -4.26 22.07 -4.67
CA LYS A 202 -5.37 23.01 -4.84
C LYS A 202 -5.01 24.14 -5.78
N GLY A 203 -6.03 24.73 -6.42
CA GLY A 203 -5.90 25.91 -7.25
C GLY A 203 -5.33 25.62 -8.64
N ARG A 204 -4.67 26.63 -9.26
CA ARG A 204 -4.24 26.54 -10.65
C ARG A 204 -3.11 25.52 -10.92
N LYS A 205 -2.26 25.27 -9.93
CA LYS A 205 -1.14 24.31 -9.97
C LYS A 205 -1.44 23.05 -9.18
N ARG A 206 -2.72 22.65 -9.14
CA ARG A 206 -3.17 21.55 -8.27
C ARG A 206 -2.50 20.22 -8.58
N ILE A 207 -2.21 19.94 -9.86
CA ILE A 207 -1.54 18.70 -10.27
C ILE A 207 -0.11 18.66 -9.76
N GLU A 208 0.67 19.70 -10.05
CA GLU A 208 2.05 19.81 -9.58
C GLU A 208 2.12 19.78 -8.05
N ASN A 209 1.23 20.53 -7.39
CA ASN A 209 1.18 20.58 -5.94
C ASN A 209 0.81 19.21 -5.33
N ALA A 210 -0.14 18.47 -5.94
CA ALA A 210 -0.55 17.15 -5.47
C ALA A 210 0.59 16.13 -5.61
N ILE A 211 1.27 16.12 -6.77
CA ILE A 211 2.43 15.26 -7.00
C ILE A 211 3.56 15.61 -6.02
N GLN A 212 3.88 16.89 -5.86
CA GLN A 212 4.90 17.32 -4.92
C GLN A 212 4.57 16.95 -3.49
N ASP A 213 3.29 17.07 -3.09
CA ASP A 213 2.83 16.70 -1.75
C ASP A 213 2.95 15.18 -1.53
N ALA A 214 2.56 14.36 -2.51
CA ALA A 214 2.72 12.91 -2.46
C ALA A 214 4.18 12.45 -2.32
N LEU A 215 5.11 13.16 -2.99
CA LEU A 215 6.53 12.81 -3.00
C LEU A 215 7.34 13.40 -1.82
N LYS A 216 6.77 14.36 -1.10
CA LYS A 216 7.42 15.02 0.05
C LYS A 216 7.39 14.21 1.35
N LEU A 217 6.67 13.10 1.40
CA LEU A 217 6.50 12.35 2.63
C LEU A 217 7.85 11.83 3.14
N PRO A 218 8.20 12.08 4.41
CA PRO A 218 9.44 11.59 5.04
C PRO A 218 9.52 10.06 5.10
N LEU A 219 8.50 9.40 4.60
CA LEU A 219 8.26 7.96 4.66
C LEU A 219 8.88 7.19 3.49
N CYS A 220 9.35 7.91 2.46
CA CYS A 220 10.03 7.34 1.28
C CYS A 220 11.53 7.69 1.28
N ASP A 221 12.14 7.70 2.46
CA ASP A 221 13.48 8.21 2.73
C ASP A 221 14.52 7.70 1.71
N GLY A 222 15.03 8.62 0.88
CA GLY A 222 16.09 8.37 -0.08
C GLY A 222 15.67 7.71 -1.40
N LEU A 223 14.38 7.49 -1.67
CA LEU A 223 13.91 6.97 -2.95
C LEU A 223 13.61 8.13 -3.92
N ASP A 224 14.33 8.18 -5.04
CA ASP A 224 14.03 9.07 -6.15
C ASP A 224 13.06 8.37 -7.11
N ILE A 225 11.88 8.98 -7.34
CA ILE A 225 10.85 8.41 -8.21
C ILE A 225 11.35 8.14 -9.63
N SER A 226 12.36 8.88 -10.09
CA SER A 226 12.98 8.68 -11.41
C SER A 226 13.79 7.36 -11.51
N GLU A 227 14.10 6.73 -10.38
CA GLU A 227 14.80 5.45 -10.30
C GLU A 227 13.82 4.26 -10.22
N ALA A 228 12.50 4.52 -10.13
CA ALA A 228 11.50 3.46 -10.15
C ALA A 228 11.48 2.73 -11.49
N LYS A 229 11.17 1.44 -11.48
CA LYS A 229 10.89 0.69 -12.72
C LYS A 229 9.47 0.91 -13.19
N ARG A 230 8.52 1.04 -12.25
CA ARG A 230 7.09 1.18 -12.52
C ARG A 230 6.47 2.27 -11.69
N LEU A 231 5.61 3.05 -12.33
CA LEU A 231 4.90 4.17 -11.74
C LEU A 231 3.43 4.13 -12.13
N LEU A 232 2.56 4.18 -11.14
CA LEU A 232 1.13 4.33 -11.33
C LEU A 232 0.67 5.60 -10.63
N LEU A 233 -0.08 6.43 -11.37
CA LEU A 233 -0.64 7.68 -10.88
C LEU A 233 -2.17 7.62 -10.97
N ASN A 234 -2.88 7.73 -9.87
CA ASN A 234 -4.34 7.85 -9.86
C ASN A 234 -4.75 9.24 -9.39
N PHE A 235 -5.46 9.98 -10.24
CA PHE A 235 -5.93 11.34 -9.96
C PHE A 235 -7.40 11.30 -9.56
N THR A 236 -7.70 11.65 -8.31
CA THR A 236 -9.06 11.66 -7.76
C THR A 236 -9.58 13.08 -7.66
N TYR A 237 -10.74 13.33 -8.26
CA TYR A 237 -11.45 14.61 -8.28
C TYR A 237 -12.72 14.58 -7.44
N GLY A 238 -13.16 15.74 -6.95
CA GLY A 238 -14.43 15.91 -6.24
C GLY A 238 -15.66 15.73 -7.13
N LYS A 239 -16.85 15.71 -6.51
CA LYS A 239 -18.14 15.49 -7.21
C LYS A 239 -18.57 16.65 -8.10
N GLU A 240 -18.36 17.87 -7.64
CA GLU A 240 -18.95 19.07 -8.24
C GLU A 240 -18.00 19.75 -9.24
N GLU A 241 -16.92 19.09 -9.58
CA GLU A 241 -15.90 19.73 -10.39
C GLU A 241 -16.26 19.74 -11.88
N ASN A 242 -16.58 20.94 -12.40
CA ASN A 242 -16.56 21.25 -13.82
C ASN A 242 -15.12 21.42 -14.31
N VAL A 243 -14.28 20.42 -14.09
CA VAL A 243 -12.86 20.50 -14.40
C VAL A 243 -12.67 20.38 -15.90
N SER A 244 -11.90 21.31 -16.42
CA SER A 244 -11.23 21.12 -17.69
C SER A 244 -10.10 20.09 -17.50
N LEU A 245 -10.44 18.79 -17.49
CA LEU A 245 -9.48 17.69 -17.54
C LEU A 245 -8.40 17.93 -18.61
N LEU A 246 -8.74 18.63 -19.69
CA LEU A 246 -7.80 18.99 -20.75
C LEU A 246 -6.64 19.84 -20.26
N LYS A 247 -6.87 20.79 -19.33
CA LYS A 247 -5.78 21.62 -18.78
C LYS A 247 -4.87 20.84 -17.85
N ASP A 248 -5.44 19.93 -17.07
CA ASP A 248 -4.66 19.08 -16.18
C ASP A 248 -3.86 18.04 -16.97
N MET A 249 -4.42 17.54 -18.08
CA MET A 249 -3.74 16.56 -18.94
C MET A 249 -2.40 17.05 -19.49
N ASP A 250 -2.29 18.33 -19.85
CA ASP A 250 -1.00 18.87 -20.34
C ASP A 250 0.07 18.84 -19.25
N THR A 251 -0.31 19.16 -18.02
CA THR A 251 0.61 19.09 -16.86
C THR A 251 0.99 17.64 -16.52
N ILE A 252 0.02 16.73 -16.55
CA ILE A 252 0.26 15.30 -16.28
C ILE A 252 1.17 14.71 -17.35
N LYS A 253 0.92 14.97 -18.63
CA LYS A 253 1.78 14.52 -19.73
C LYS A 253 3.20 15.03 -19.56
N HIS A 254 3.36 16.33 -19.28
CA HIS A 254 4.68 16.91 -19.07
C HIS A 254 5.42 16.22 -17.90
N PHE A 255 4.73 15.94 -16.79
CA PHE A 255 5.34 15.19 -15.68
C PHE A 255 5.76 13.77 -16.11
N ILE A 256 4.90 13.04 -16.83
CA ILE A 256 5.22 11.68 -17.32
C ILE A 256 6.41 11.71 -18.29
N GLU A 257 6.51 12.72 -19.14
CA GLU A 257 7.66 12.90 -20.05
C GLU A 257 8.98 13.10 -19.29
N THR A 258 8.94 13.72 -18.10
CA THR A 258 10.14 13.82 -17.24
C THR A 258 10.56 12.48 -16.65
N MET A 259 9.64 11.49 -16.58
CA MET A 259 9.86 10.13 -16.11
C MET A 259 10.17 9.15 -17.28
N SER A 260 10.87 9.60 -18.30
CA SER A 260 11.04 8.90 -19.58
C SER A 260 11.63 7.48 -19.51
N LEU A 261 12.30 7.13 -18.40
CA LEU A 261 12.87 5.79 -18.16
C LEU A 261 11.98 4.90 -17.29
N VAL A 262 10.87 5.44 -16.79
CA VAL A 262 9.95 4.74 -15.89
C VAL A 262 8.73 4.27 -16.67
N GLU A 263 8.41 2.98 -16.61
CA GLU A 263 7.13 2.48 -17.15
C GLU A 263 5.97 3.09 -16.34
N THR A 264 5.19 3.97 -16.97
CA THR A 264 4.16 4.76 -16.28
C THR A 264 2.76 4.46 -16.81
N THR A 265 1.83 4.21 -15.89
CA THR A 265 0.39 4.19 -16.16
C THR A 265 -0.33 5.23 -15.30
N PHE A 266 -1.49 5.71 -15.76
CA PHE A 266 -2.28 6.65 -14.98
C PHE A 266 -3.78 6.50 -15.22
N GLY A 267 -4.55 6.90 -14.21
CA GLY A 267 -6.02 6.85 -14.25
C GLY A 267 -6.67 8.06 -13.58
N PHE A 268 -7.98 8.18 -13.78
CA PHE A 268 -8.79 9.26 -13.25
C PHE A 268 -10.03 8.73 -12.56
N GLU A 269 -10.23 9.15 -11.32
CA GLU A 269 -11.42 8.92 -10.53
C GLU A 269 -12.18 10.23 -10.32
N ARG A 270 -13.50 10.21 -10.42
CA ARG A 270 -14.37 11.35 -10.17
C ARG A 270 -15.45 11.00 -9.17
N GLY A 271 -15.91 12.00 -8.43
CA GLY A 271 -17.05 11.85 -7.54
C GLY A 271 -16.69 11.59 -6.09
N SER A 272 -15.45 11.85 -5.67
CA SER A 272 -15.07 11.74 -4.27
C SER A 272 -15.73 12.81 -3.40
N ASN A 273 -16.40 12.38 -2.32
CA ASN A 273 -16.98 13.30 -1.34
C ASN A 273 -15.91 13.97 -0.45
N ASN A 274 -14.69 13.40 -0.44
CA ASN A 274 -13.61 13.84 0.45
C ASN A 274 -12.66 14.84 -0.21
N ILE A 275 -12.88 15.14 -1.49
CA ILE A 275 -12.06 16.10 -2.24
C ILE A 275 -12.88 17.36 -2.47
N SER A 276 -12.38 18.50 -2.00
CA SER A 276 -13.03 19.80 -2.17
C SER A 276 -12.94 20.28 -3.63
N GLU A 277 -13.84 21.21 -4.00
CA GLU A 277 -13.75 21.92 -5.26
C GLU A 277 -12.36 22.53 -5.48
N ASN A 278 -11.90 22.55 -6.73
CA ASN A 278 -10.57 23.01 -7.11
C ASN A 278 -9.38 22.27 -6.49
N ALA A 279 -9.63 21.10 -5.88
CA ALA A 279 -8.59 20.22 -5.38
C ALA A 279 -8.52 18.92 -6.21
N VAL A 280 -7.34 18.34 -6.25
CA VAL A 280 -7.09 17.00 -6.76
C VAL A 280 -6.26 16.24 -5.73
N LYS A 281 -6.57 14.97 -5.54
CA LYS A 281 -5.70 14.04 -4.84
C LYS A 281 -4.98 13.21 -5.89
N VAL A 282 -3.68 13.04 -5.76
CA VAL A 282 -2.93 12.03 -6.51
C VAL A 282 -2.53 10.89 -5.57
N THR A 283 -2.77 9.65 -6.00
CA THR A 283 -2.16 8.47 -5.38
C THR A 283 -1.04 8.00 -6.30
N VAL A 284 0.14 7.84 -5.73
CA VAL A 284 1.36 7.40 -6.40
C VAL A 284 1.69 6.00 -5.90
N VAL A 285 1.82 5.04 -6.82
CA VAL A 285 2.38 3.71 -6.56
C VAL A 285 3.63 3.57 -7.38
N ALA A 286 4.77 3.45 -6.73
CA ALA A 286 6.06 3.30 -7.39
C ALA A 286 6.79 2.07 -6.85
N SER A 287 7.42 1.29 -7.73
CA SER A 287 8.13 0.07 -7.35
C SER A 287 9.33 -0.21 -8.25
N GLY A 288 10.12 -1.21 -7.84
CA GLY A 288 11.28 -1.64 -8.58
C GLY A 288 12.52 -0.80 -8.32
N PHE A 289 12.57 -0.10 -7.18
CA PHE A 289 13.78 0.58 -6.75
C PHE A 289 14.84 -0.43 -6.35
N GLU A 290 16.04 -0.23 -6.86
CA GLU A 290 17.21 -0.98 -6.41
C GLU A 290 17.74 -0.34 -5.12
N LYS A 291 18.05 -1.17 -4.14
CA LYS A 291 18.68 -0.66 -2.92
C LYS A 291 20.11 -0.26 -3.28
N ASN A 292 20.38 1.03 -3.41
CA ASN A 292 21.75 1.53 -3.54
C ASN A 292 22.54 1.15 -2.27
N GLU A 293 23.57 0.33 -2.44
CA GLU A 293 24.55 0.03 -1.39
C GLU A 293 25.44 1.28 -1.20
N LYS A 294 24.93 2.27 -0.47
CA LYS A 294 25.75 3.39 0.03
C LYS A 294 26.09 3.20 1.48
#